data_807388316904ae44d197effca1b23eb2
#
_entry.id   807388316904ae44d197effca1b23eb2
#
_cell.length_a   1.000
_cell.length_b   1.000
_cell.length_c   1.000
_cell.angle_alpha   90.00
_cell.angle_beta   90.00
_cell.angle_gamma   90.00
#
_symmetry.space_group_name_H-M   'P 1'
#
loop_
_entity.id
_entity.type
_entity.pdbx_description
1 polymer ?
#
loop_
_entity_poly.entity_id
_entity_poly.type
_entity_poly.pdbx_seq_one_letter_code
_entity_poly.pdbx_strand_id
1 'polypeptide(L)'
;MEQLLTVRELYRHVETYAGQTVKLGGWVRNRRASKQFGFLMLSDGTFFSQVQVVITDALANFAELSKLNIGAALIVTGRVELTPDAKQPFEIQAECVEVEGASTPDFPIQPKRHTLEYLRTVTHLRPRTNMFQAVFRVRSLIAFAIHKFFMERDFVYVHTPLITGSDCEGAGEMFQVTTLDMNNPPRTDDGAIDYSKDFFGKPTNLTVSGQLNGENFAMAFGDIYAFGPTFRAEVSYTQRHAAEFWMIEPEMAFCDLEGDMEVAEAMVKYIINRVLERCPQEMEFFNSFVDKGLLERLHNVVSNDFGRVSYTDAVEILKKSGKKFDYPVEWGIDLQTEHERYLTEEVFKKPIFVTDYPKDIKAFYMRLNDDGKTVAAADCLVPGVGEIIGGSQREERLDVLTARMKELGLKEEDYWWYLDLRRYGSCRHAGFGLGFERMVMYLTGVSNIRDVELHPRTTGNADF
;
A
#
# COMPACT_ATOMS: atom_id res chain seq x y z
N MET A 1 16.78 -6.63 32.35
CA MET A 1 16.86 -7.58 31.21
C MET A 1 18.12 -7.24 30.45
N GLU A 2 18.97 -8.22 30.21
CA GLU A 2 20.14 -8.05 29.35
C GLU A 2 19.67 -7.78 27.92
N GLN A 3 20.13 -6.66 27.34
CA GLN A 3 19.66 -6.24 26.03
C GLN A 3 20.30 -7.08 24.93
N LEU A 4 19.50 -7.79 24.14
CA LEU A 4 19.97 -8.55 22.98
C LEU A 4 20.45 -7.57 21.90
N LEU A 5 21.60 -7.84 21.30
CA LEU A 5 22.08 -7.10 20.13
C LEU A 5 21.22 -7.47 18.92
N THR A 6 20.80 -6.48 18.12
CA THR A 6 20.02 -6.75 16.91
C THR A 6 20.94 -7.10 15.73
N VAL A 7 20.44 -7.94 14.81
CA VAL A 7 21.13 -8.26 13.56
C VAL A 7 21.39 -6.99 12.74
N ARG A 8 20.45 -6.02 12.74
CA ARG A 8 20.64 -4.73 12.09
C ARG A 8 21.83 -3.95 12.64
N GLU A 9 21.94 -3.87 13.96
CA GLU A 9 23.03 -3.17 14.63
C GLU A 9 24.37 -3.83 14.30
N LEU A 10 24.41 -5.16 14.35
CA LEU A 10 25.59 -5.93 14.02
C LEU A 10 26.07 -5.71 12.57
N TYR A 11 25.15 -5.71 11.58
CA TYR A 11 25.52 -5.44 10.18
C TYR A 11 25.97 -4.00 9.94
N ARG A 12 25.43 -3.03 10.69
CA ARG A 12 25.79 -1.61 10.52
C ARG A 12 27.13 -1.24 11.15
N HIS A 13 27.52 -1.96 12.19
CA HIS A 13 28.66 -1.61 13.03
C HIS A 13 29.56 -2.82 13.31
N VAL A 14 29.69 -3.73 12.33
CA VAL A 14 30.40 -5.00 12.52
C VAL A 14 31.83 -4.82 12.98
N GLU A 15 32.53 -3.79 12.50
CA GLU A 15 33.91 -3.48 12.91
C GLU A 15 34.02 -3.19 14.41
N THR A 16 32.97 -2.59 14.99
CA THR A 16 32.92 -2.31 16.44
C THR A 16 32.82 -3.61 17.23
N TYR A 17 32.12 -4.61 16.70
CA TYR A 17 31.87 -5.87 17.39
C TYR A 17 32.88 -6.97 17.04
N ALA A 18 33.74 -6.74 16.07
CA ALA A 18 34.75 -7.74 15.64
C ALA A 18 35.60 -8.24 16.80
N GLY A 19 35.67 -9.55 16.99
CA GLY A 19 36.40 -10.21 18.08
C GLY A 19 35.70 -10.11 19.44
N GLN A 20 34.57 -9.45 19.57
CA GLN A 20 33.82 -9.38 20.83
C GLN A 20 32.77 -10.51 20.91
N THR A 21 32.47 -10.92 22.15
CA THR A 21 31.35 -11.83 22.40
C THR A 21 30.07 -11.01 22.50
N VAL A 22 29.06 -11.40 21.72
CA VAL A 22 27.74 -10.75 21.65
C VAL A 22 26.64 -11.74 21.98
N LYS A 23 25.48 -11.23 22.40
CA LYS A 23 24.28 -12.03 22.65
C LYS A 23 23.15 -11.55 21.75
N LEU A 24 22.58 -12.44 20.95
CA LEU A 24 21.48 -12.14 20.01
C LEU A 24 20.42 -13.22 20.04
N GLY A 25 19.18 -12.84 19.74
CA GLY A 25 18.06 -13.76 19.61
C GLY A 25 17.57 -13.84 18.18
N GLY A 26 16.90 -14.92 17.80
CA GLY A 26 16.30 -15.03 16.48
C GLY A 26 15.76 -16.42 16.15
N TRP A 27 15.21 -16.54 14.96
CA TRP A 27 14.62 -17.77 14.44
C TRP A 27 15.51 -18.43 13.40
N VAL A 28 15.66 -19.76 13.50
CA VAL A 28 16.40 -20.58 12.55
C VAL A 28 15.69 -20.57 11.19
N ARG A 29 16.38 -20.08 10.17
CA ARG A 29 15.91 -20.00 8.78
C ARG A 29 16.43 -21.12 7.90
N ASN A 30 17.63 -21.57 8.20
CA ASN A 30 18.29 -22.72 7.54
C ASN A 30 19.27 -23.35 8.49
N ARG A 31 19.58 -24.62 8.26
CA ARG A 31 20.53 -25.39 9.04
C ARG A 31 21.31 -26.33 8.15
N ARG A 32 22.63 -26.41 8.38
CA ARG A 32 23.50 -27.44 7.82
C ARG A 32 24.40 -27.92 8.94
N ALA A 33 24.51 -29.24 9.16
CA ALA A 33 25.37 -29.79 10.20
C ALA A 33 26.08 -31.04 9.69
N SER A 34 27.33 -31.22 10.15
CA SER A 34 28.17 -32.41 10.04
C SER A 34 28.26 -33.08 11.42
N LYS A 35 29.17 -34.02 11.58
CA LYS A 35 29.41 -34.69 12.86
C LYS A 35 30.11 -33.83 13.91
N GLN A 36 30.89 -32.84 13.50
CA GLN A 36 31.75 -32.04 14.40
C GLN A 36 31.39 -30.54 14.39
N PHE A 37 30.75 -30.06 13.34
CA PHE A 37 30.35 -28.64 13.25
C PHE A 37 29.08 -28.46 12.43
N GLY A 38 28.44 -27.31 12.56
CA GLY A 38 27.28 -26.95 11.78
C GLY A 38 27.10 -25.43 11.66
N PHE A 39 26.20 -25.06 10.79
CA PHE A 39 25.81 -23.67 10.53
C PHE A 39 24.30 -23.50 10.73
N LEU A 40 23.93 -22.51 11.53
CA LEU A 40 22.55 -22.06 11.69
C LEU A 40 22.44 -20.68 11.07
N MET A 41 21.50 -20.50 10.13
CA MET A 41 21.16 -19.18 9.61
C MET A 41 20.06 -18.59 10.49
N LEU A 42 20.37 -17.51 11.21
CA LEU A 42 19.50 -16.87 12.19
C LEU A 42 18.99 -15.53 11.69
N SER A 43 17.72 -15.27 11.89
CA SER A 43 17.07 -13.97 11.60
C SER A 43 16.29 -13.52 12.82
N ASP A 44 16.56 -12.29 13.28
CA ASP A 44 15.77 -11.64 14.33
C ASP A 44 14.65 -10.75 13.79
N GLY A 45 14.49 -10.71 12.46
CA GLY A 45 13.54 -9.87 11.79
C GLY A 45 13.94 -8.38 11.70
N THR A 46 15.00 -7.90 12.30
CA THR A 46 15.41 -6.48 12.26
C THR A 46 16.14 -6.08 10.99
N PHE A 47 16.74 -7.03 10.28
CA PHE A 47 17.48 -6.81 9.05
C PHE A 47 17.12 -7.85 7.98
N PHE A 48 17.31 -7.53 6.71
CA PHE A 48 16.96 -8.46 5.62
C PHE A 48 17.94 -9.64 5.54
N SER A 49 19.23 -9.37 5.66
CA SER A 49 20.24 -10.42 5.70
C SER A 49 20.21 -11.19 7.03
N GLN A 50 20.52 -12.47 6.95
CA GLN A 50 20.59 -13.39 8.10
C GLN A 50 22.01 -13.45 8.64
N VAL A 51 22.18 -13.85 9.89
CA VAL A 51 23.47 -14.11 10.52
C VAL A 51 23.79 -15.58 10.46
N GLN A 52 25.00 -15.94 10.03
CA GLN A 52 25.53 -17.28 10.14
C GLN A 52 26.10 -17.50 11.54
N VAL A 53 25.57 -18.50 12.22
CA VAL A 53 26.05 -18.97 13.54
C VAL A 53 26.74 -20.30 13.32
N VAL A 54 28.01 -20.38 13.70
CA VAL A 54 28.82 -21.62 13.67
C VAL A 54 28.68 -22.33 15.00
N ILE A 55 28.24 -23.57 14.96
CA ILE A 55 28.14 -24.46 16.13
C ILE A 55 29.13 -25.61 16.01
N THR A 56 29.77 -25.98 17.09
CA THR A 56 30.75 -27.07 17.13
C THR A 56 30.41 -28.11 18.20
N ASP A 57 31.01 -29.27 18.13
CA ASP A 57 30.86 -30.36 19.12
C ASP A 57 31.40 -30.02 20.53
N ALA A 58 32.04 -28.86 20.70
CA ALA A 58 32.39 -28.28 21.99
C ALA A 58 31.15 -27.80 22.77
N LEU A 59 30.03 -27.51 22.08
CA LEU A 59 28.78 -27.12 22.74
C LEU A 59 28.11 -28.34 23.40
N ALA A 60 27.73 -28.23 24.66
CA ALA A 60 27.11 -29.31 25.41
C ALA A 60 25.84 -29.87 24.76
N ASN A 61 25.08 -29.04 24.06
CA ASN A 61 23.83 -29.40 23.35
C ASN A 61 23.99 -29.49 21.83
N PHE A 62 25.21 -29.67 21.31
CA PHE A 62 25.48 -29.77 19.86
C PHE A 62 24.62 -30.84 19.17
N ALA A 63 24.41 -31.99 19.81
CA ALA A 63 23.61 -33.08 19.27
C ALA A 63 22.12 -32.67 19.04
N GLU A 64 21.56 -31.80 19.89
CA GLU A 64 20.24 -31.19 19.73
C GLU A 64 20.27 -30.13 18.64
N LEU A 65 21.22 -29.20 18.72
CA LEU A 65 21.34 -28.09 17.76
C LEU A 65 21.52 -28.56 16.32
N SER A 66 22.30 -29.65 16.14
CA SER A 66 22.51 -30.26 14.82
C SER A 66 21.25 -30.88 14.20
N LYS A 67 20.16 -31.04 14.97
CA LYS A 67 18.89 -31.63 14.52
C LYS A 67 17.71 -30.65 14.62
N LEU A 68 17.95 -29.40 15.01
CA LEU A 68 16.90 -28.39 15.15
C LEU A 68 16.04 -28.27 13.90
N ASN A 69 14.75 -28.13 14.09
CA ASN A 69 13.82 -27.80 13.01
C ASN A 69 13.89 -26.31 12.65
N ILE A 70 13.61 -26.01 11.40
CA ILE A 70 13.45 -24.64 10.92
C ILE A 70 12.31 -23.96 11.67
N GLY A 71 12.49 -22.69 12.00
CA GLY A 71 11.53 -21.91 12.78
C GLY A 71 11.76 -21.95 14.29
N ALA A 72 12.68 -22.75 14.81
CA ALA A 72 13.05 -22.72 16.22
C ALA A 72 13.62 -21.36 16.62
N ALA A 73 13.26 -20.88 17.80
CA ALA A 73 13.75 -19.64 18.39
C ALA A 73 14.97 -19.93 19.28
N LEU A 74 16.02 -19.15 19.11
CA LEU A 74 17.31 -19.35 19.81
C LEU A 74 17.76 -18.03 20.44
N ILE A 75 18.47 -18.17 21.57
CA ILE A 75 19.37 -17.16 22.11
C ILE A 75 20.79 -17.67 21.91
N VAL A 76 21.61 -16.88 21.24
CA VAL A 76 22.99 -17.22 20.90
C VAL A 76 23.94 -16.24 21.57
N THR A 77 24.88 -16.74 22.37
CA THR A 77 26.06 -16.02 22.84
C THR A 77 27.25 -16.54 22.07
N GLY A 78 28.03 -15.66 21.46
CA GLY A 78 29.18 -16.08 20.67
C GLY A 78 30.02 -14.90 20.18
N ARG A 79 31.24 -15.25 19.72
CA ARG A 79 32.22 -14.27 19.26
C ARG A 79 31.97 -13.91 17.79
N VAL A 80 32.06 -12.62 17.49
CA VAL A 80 31.96 -12.10 16.11
C VAL A 80 33.31 -12.31 15.39
N GLU A 81 33.31 -13.07 14.32
CA GLU A 81 34.51 -13.28 13.47
C GLU A 81 34.26 -12.70 12.08
N LEU A 82 35.15 -11.82 11.61
CA LEU A 82 35.10 -11.26 10.26
C LEU A 82 35.47 -12.32 9.23
N THR A 83 34.72 -12.37 8.14
CA THR A 83 34.93 -13.33 7.04
C THR A 83 34.97 -12.59 5.69
N PRO A 84 36.03 -11.76 5.44
CA PRO A 84 36.07 -10.85 4.28
C PRO A 84 36.09 -11.62 2.93
N ASP A 85 36.59 -12.85 2.92
CA ASP A 85 36.64 -13.68 1.71
C ASP A 85 35.43 -14.60 1.52
N ALA A 86 34.46 -14.55 2.46
CA ALA A 86 33.24 -15.34 2.38
C ALA A 86 32.06 -14.52 1.77
N LYS A 87 30.96 -15.19 1.48
CA LYS A 87 29.76 -14.56 0.99
C LYS A 87 29.12 -13.57 2.00
N GLN A 88 29.18 -13.91 3.28
CA GLN A 88 28.78 -13.04 4.39
C GLN A 88 30.00 -12.30 4.95
N PRO A 89 29.86 -11.05 5.44
CA PRO A 89 30.98 -10.26 5.94
C PRO A 89 31.54 -10.75 7.30
N PHE A 90 30.73 -11.49 8.06
CA PHE A 90 31.07 -12.03 9.37
C PHE A 90 30.23 -13.27 9.69
N GLU A 91 30.64 -13.98 10.73
CA GLU A 91 29.87 -15.05 11.36
C GLU A 91 29.98 -14.98 12.90
N ILE A 92 29.12 -15.71 13.60
CA ILE A 92 29.16 -15.83 15.05
C ILE A 92 29.67 -17.21 15.41
N GLN A 93 30.81 -17.28 16.06
CA GLN A 93 31.33 -18.52 16.67
C GLN A 93 30.61 -18.72 17.98
N ALA A 94 29.64 -19.65 18.03
CA ALA A 94 28.83 -19.88 19.19
C ALA A 94 29.61 -20.43 20.39
N GLU A 95 29.49 -19.78 21.53
CA GLU A 95 30.00 -20.20 22.82
C GLU A 95 28.88 -20.83 23.69
N CYS A 96 27.64 -20.34 23.52
CA CYS A 96 26.44 -20.87 24.15
C CYS A 96 25.23 -20.67 23.23
N VAL A 97 24.36 -21.67 23.14
CA VAL A 97 23.11 -21.58 22.41
C VAL A 97 21.98 -22.16 23.28
N GLU A 98 21.01 -21.32 23.57
CA GLU A 98 19.80 -21.68 24.31
C GLU A 98 18.62 -21.84 23.32
N VAL A 99 17.88 -22.93 23.41
CA VAL A 99 16.64 -23.11 22.64
C VAL A 99 15.50 -22.50 23.43
N GLU A 100 15.10 -21.26 23.03
CA GLU A 100 13.99 -20.53 23.66
C GLU A 100 12.65 -21.15 23.29
N GLY A 101 12.49 -21.57 22.03
CA GLY A 101 11.29 -22.23 21.54
C GLY A 101 11.60 -23.24 20.45
N ALA A 102 11.23 -24.49 20.68
CA ALA A 102 11.38 -25.54 19.68
C ALA A 102 10.35 -25.37 18.54
N SER A 103 10.71 -25.87 17.35
CA SER A 103 9.82 -26.00 16.21
C SER A 103 9.61 -27.47 15.85
N THR A 104 8.46 -27.77 15.27
CA THR A 104 8.11 -29.14 14.86
C THR A 104 8.48 -29.39 13.40
N PRO A 105 8.66 -30.68 12.98
CA PRO A 105 9.04 -31.02 11.60
C PRO A 105 8.02 -30.60 10.53
N ASP A 106 6.78 -30.41 10.90
CA ASP A 106 5.66 -30.01 10.04
C ASP A 106 5.55 -28.50 9.85
N PHE A 107 6.50 -27.70 10.38
CA PHE A 107 6.54 -26.26 10.14
C PHE A 107 6.44 -25.96 8.64
N PRO A 108 5.41 -25.21 8.18
CA PRO A 108 5.08 -25.14 6.76
C PRO A 108 6.09 -24.33 5.92
N ILE A 109 6.85 -23.40 6.56
CA ILE A 109 7.85 -22.56 5.86
C ILE A 109 9.20 -23.24 5.88
N GLN A 110 9.45 -24.12 4.94
CA GLN A 110 10.73 -24.84 4.79
C GLN A 110 11.73 -24.04 3.92
N PRO A 111 13.06 -24.30 3.97
CA PRO A 111 14.08 -23.61 3.18
C PRO A 111 14.04 -24.03 1.70
N LYS A 112 12.90 -23.85 1.04
CA LYS A 112 12.64 -24.08 -0.38
C LYS A 112 11.79 -22.93 -0.93
N ARG A 113 11.71 -22.84 -2.25
CA ARG A 113 10.79 -21.89 -2.89
C ARG A 113 9.34 -22.33 -2.64
N HIS A 114 8.52 -21.40 -2.12
CA HIS A 114 7.08 -21.54 -2.00
C HIS A 114 6.39 -20.66 -3.04
N THR A 115 5.25 -21.10 -3.57
CA THR A 115 4.41 -20.26 -4.42
C THR A 115 3.64 -19.25 -3.56
N LEU A 116 3.26 -18.11 -4.16
CA LEU A 116 2.46 -17.10 -3.45
C LEU A 116 1.09 -17.64 -3.08
N GLU A 117 0.49 -18.49 -3.94
CA GLU A 117 -0.79 -19.18 -3.68
C GLU A 117 -0.72 -20.02 -2.41
N TYR A 118 0.35 -20.83 -2.27
CA TYR A 118 0.56 -21.61 -1.05
C TYR A 118 0.72 -20.68 0.17
N LEU A 119 1.50 -19.61 0.05
CA LEU A 119 1.73 -18.69 1.17
C LEU A 119 0.48 -17.92 1.59
N ARG A 120 -0.52 -17.80 0.72
CA ARG A 120 -1.84 -17.27 1.09
C ARG A 120 -2.65 -18.22 1.97
N THR A 121 -2.37 -19.53 1.95
CA THR A 121 -3.02 -20.48 2.87
C THR A 121 -2.42 -20.48 4.28
N VAL A 122 -1.26 -19.85 4.46
CA VAL A 122 -0.54 -19.73 5.74
C VAL A 122 -0.14 -18.27 6.01
N THR A 123 -1.05 -17.33 5.82
CA THR A 123 -0.77 -15.89 5.88
C THR A 123 -0.13 -15.47 7.19
N HIS A 124 -0.53 -16.05 8.34
CA HIS A 124 0.03 -15.79 9.67
C HIS A 124 1.51 -16.21 9.81
N LEU A 125 2.02 -17.07 8.95
CA LEU A 125 3.43 -17.52 8.95
C LEU A 125 4.24 -16.93 7.79
N ARG A 126 3.60 -16.45 6.71
CA ARG A 126 4.31 -15.96 5.54
C ARG A 126 5.28 -14.79 5.79
N PRO A 127 5.15 -13.95 6.84
CA PRO A 127 6.18 -12.97 7.19
C PRO A 127 7.55 -13.59 7.52
N ARG A 128 7.59 -14.87 7.83
CA ARG A 128 8.85 -15.61 8.05
C ARG A 128 9.57 -15.96 6.75
N THR A 129 9.06 -15.60 5.55
CA THR A 129 9.76 -15.75 4.27
C THR A 129 10.54 -14.50 3.89
N ASN A 130 11.59 -14.61 3.08
CA ASN A 130 12.34 -13.46 2.60
C ASN A 130 11.44 -12.51 1.79
N MET A 131 10.56 -13.09 0.97
CA MET A 131 9.61 -12.33 0.16
C MET A 131 8.78 -11.36 1.01
N PHE A 132 8.10 -11.88 2.04
CA PHE A 132 7.22 -11.06 2.86
C PHE A 132 7.98 -10.21 3.90
N GLN A 133 9.18 -10.61 4.31
CA GLN A 133 10.05 -9.72 5.06
C GLN A 133 10.41 -8.48 4.24
N ALA A 134 10.77 -8.66 2.97
CA ALA A 134 11.07 -7.55 2.08
C ALA A 134 9.82 -6.66 1.86
N VAL A 135 8.69 -7.26 1.51
CA VAL A 135 7.42 -6.53 1.27
C VAL A 135 7.03 -5.68 2.48
N PHE A 136 6.97 -6.25 3.69
CA PHE A 136 6.49 -5.52 4.87
C PHE A 136 7.51 -4.52 5.41
N ARG A 137 8.81 -4.69 5.15
CA ARG A 137 9.80 -3.64 5.44
C ARG A 137 9.63 -2.45 4.53
N VAL A 138 9.50 -2.69 3.23
CA VAL A 138 9.24 -1.61 2.25
C VAL A 138 7.90 -0.96 2.53
N ARG A 139 6.82 -1.71 2.79
CA ARG A 139 5.51 -1.18 3.18
C ARG A 139 5.61 -0.25 4.41
N SER A 140 6.31 -0.68 5.46
CA SER A 140 6.52 0.13 6.66
C SER A 140 7.27 1.43 6.35
N LEU A 141 8.33 1.36 5.53
CA LEU A 141 9.09 2.55 5.17
C LEU A 141 8.27 3.53 4.32
N ILE A 142 7.46 3.03 3.38
CA ILE A 142 6.58 3.86 2.55
C ILE A 142 5.62 4.65 3.44
N ALA A 143 4.98 4.00 4.44
CA ALA A 143 4.06 4.68 5.34
C ALA A 143 4.74 5.86 6.08
N PHE A 144 5.93 5.63 6.64
CA PHE A 144 6.69 6.71 7.27
C PHE A 144 7.18 7.78 6.30
N ALA A 145 7.55 7.39 5.07
CA ALA A 145 7.96 8.34 4.04
C ALA A 145 6.80 9.28 3.65
N ILE A 146 5.57 8.76 3.55
CA ILE A 146 4.37 9.55 3.28
C ILE A 146 4.13 10.57 4.39
N HIS A 147 4.08 10.14 5.65
CA HIS A 147 3.90 11.06 6.78
C HIS A 147 5.00 12.13 6.80
N LYS A 148 6.26 11.75 6.56
CA LYS A 148 7.38 12.68 6.53
C LYS A 148 7.26 13.68 5.36
N PHE A 149 6.87 13.22 4.17
CA PHE A 149 6.67 14.07 3.00
C PHE A 149 5.69 15.21 3.28
N PHE A 150 4.53 14.88 3.84
CA PHE A 150 3.50 15.86 4.15
C PHE A 150 3.88 16.76 5.33
N MET A 151 4.47 16.19 6.40
CA MET A 151 4.92 16.96 7.56
C MET A 151 5.99 18.01 7.18
N GLU A 152 6.93 17.68 6.29
CA GLU A 152 7.97 18.60 5.81
C GLU A 152 7.41 19.71 4.89
N ARG A 153 6.13 19.64 4.54
CA ARG A 153 5.37 20.63 3.74
C ARG A 153 4.27 21.32 4.51
N ASP A 154 4.30 21.20 5.83
CA ASP A 154 3.34 21.82 6.77
C ASP A 154 1.87 21.36 6.58
N PHE A 155 1.65 20.21 5.94
CA PHE A 155 0.32 19.60 5.89
C PHE A 155 -0.11 19.09 7.26
N VAL A 156 -1.38 19.29 7.58
CA VAL A 156 -2.00 18.78 8.82
C VAL A 156 -2.55 17.37 8.60
N TYR A 157 -2.07 16.41 9.38
CA TYR A 157 -2.66 15.05 9.38
C TYR A 157 -4.00 15.07 10.11
N VAL A 158 -5.06 14.59 9.46
CA VAL A 158 -6.41 14.60 9.99
C VAL A 158 -7.03 13.20 10.05
N HIS A 159 -7.95 13.03 11.00
CA HIS A 159 -8.80 11.85 11.11
C HIS A 159 -10.15 12.10 10.44
N THR A 160 -10.54 11.22 9.53
CA THR A 160 -11.86 11.19 8.92
C THR A 160 -12.64 9.96 9.41
N PRO A 161 -13.98 10.04 9.61
CA PRO A 161 -14.76 8.92 10.13
C PRO A 161 -14.73 7.71 9.20
N LEU A 162 -14.55 6.52 9.76
CA LEU A 162 -14.65 5.26 9.02
C LEU A 162 -16.10 4.79 8.87
N ILE A 163 -16.97 5.15 9.82
CA ILE A 163 -18.41 4.88 9.76
C ILE A 163 -19.11 6.15 9.29
N THR A 164 -19.81 6.07 8.18
CA THR A 164 -20.44 7.23 7.53
C THR A 164 -21.90 6.96 7.18
N GLY A 165 -22.70 8.03 7.15
CA GLY A 165 -24.05 8.01 6.59
C GLY A 165 -24.12 8.57 5.17
N SER A 166 -22.97 8.93 4.55
CA SER A 166 -22.90 9.54 3.22
C SER A 166 -22.01 8.69 2.30
N ASP A 167 -22.38 8.54 1.05
CA ASP A 167 -21.56 7.91 0.01
C ASP A 167 -20.69 8.98 -0.68
N CYS A 168 -19.38 8.89 -0.52
CA CYS A 168 -18.44 9.83 -1.12
C CYS A 168 -18.46 9.79 -2.66
N GLU A 169 -18.61 8.62 -3.25
CA GLU A 169 -18.58 8.44 -4.71
C GLU A 169 -19.97 8.52 -5.35
N GLY A 170 -21.04 8.45 -4.53
CA GLY A 170 -22.44 8.58 -4.98
C GLY A 170 -23.01 7.33 -5.67
N ALA A 171 -22.24 6.25 -5.80
CA ALA A 171 -22.65 4.99 -6.41
C ALA A 171 -21.81 3.80 -5.87
N GLY A 172 -21.12 3.97 -4.74
CA GLY A 172 -20.22 2.97 -4.18
C GLY A 172 -20.99 1.80 -3.55
N GLU A 173 -20.55 0.58 -3.81
CA GLU A 173 -20.98 -0.57 -3.02
C GLU A 173 -20.30 -0.52 -1.65
N MET A 174 -21.06 -0.21 -0.61
CA MET A 174 -20.57 -0.03 0.76
C MET A 174 -20.94 -1.19 1.66
N PHE A 175 -20.03 -1.57 2.56
CA PHE A 175 -20.35 -2.47 3.66
C PHE A 175 -21.23 -1.76 4.67
N GLN A 176 -22.40 -2.34 4.97
CA GLN A 176 -23.31 -1.80 5.97
C GLN A 176 -22.79 -2.09 7.39
N VAL A 177 -22.88 -1.09 8.27
CA VAL A 177 -22.60 -1.21 9.70
C VAL A 177 -23.93 -1.12 10.45
N THR A 178 -24.29 -2.18 11.16
CA THR A 178 -25.55 -2.28 11.91
C THR A 178 -25.38 -3.14 13.17
N THR A 179 -26.16 -2.81 14.22
CA THR A 179 -26.30 -3.62 15.43
C THR A 179 -27.66 -4.31 15.50
N LEU A 180 -28.50 -4.18 14.47
CA LEU A 180 -29.79 -4.86 14.40
C LEU A 180 -29.61 -6.38 14.26
N ASP A 181 -30.53 -7.14 14.85
CA ASP A 181 -30.59 -8.57 14.62
C ASP A 181 -31.03 -8.87 13.18
N MET A 182 -30.10 -9.34 12.36
CA MET A 182 -30.35 -9.65 10.95
C MET A 182 -31.39 -10.78 10.75
N ASN A 183 -31.64 -11.63 11.76
CA ASN A 183 -32.66 -12.67 11.68
C ASN A 183 -34.08 -12.12 11.94
N ASN A 184 -34.18 -11.04 12.72
CA ASN A 184 -35.47 -10.43 13.07
C ASN A 184 -35.31 -8.92 13.24
N PRO A 185 -35.01 -8.17 12.14
CA PRO A 185 -34.85 -6.74 12.24
C PRO A 185 -36.19 -6.05 12.55
N PRO A 186 -36.18 -4.98 13.36
CA PRO A 186 -37.37 -4.16 13.56
C PRO A 186 -37.83 -3.56 12.23
N ARG A 187 -39.17 -3.45 12.06
CA ARG A 187 -39.75 -2.95 10.82
C ARG A 187 -40.70 -1.79 11.07
N THR A 188 -40.77 -0.92 10.12
CA THR A 188 -41.78 0.18 10.02
C THR A 188 -43.11 -0.40 9.57
N ASP A 189 -44.18 0.39 9.65
CA ASP A 189 -45.52 -0.04 9.29
C ASP A 189 -45.68 -0.44 7.81
N ASP A 190 -44.83 0.08 6.93
CA ASP A 190 -44.74 -0.28 5.51
C ASP A 190 -43.85 -1.51 5.23
N GLY A 191 -43.28 -2.11 6.28
CA GLY A 191 -42.46 -3.35 6.21
C GLY A 191 -41.00 -3.13 5.94
N ALA A 192 -40.52 -1.90 5.77
CA ALA A 192 -39.10 -1.58 5.63
C ALA A 192 -38.35 -1.81 6.98
N ILE A 193 -37.02 -1.92 6.93
CA ILE A 193 -36.21 -1.98 8.15
C ILE A 193 -36.27 -0.64 8.89
N ASP A 194 -36.60 -0.67 10.19
CA ASP A 194 -36.66 0.52 11.04
C ASP A 194 -35.26 0.84 11.61
N TYR A 195 -34.46 1.56 10.84
CA TYR A 195 -33.13 2.00 11.26
C TYR A 195 -33.17 3.02 12.42
N SER A 196 -34.33 3.60 12.79
CA SER A 196 -34.41 4.44 13.99
C SER A 196 -34.09 3.66 15.27
N LYS A 197 -34.17 2.34 15.21
CA LYS A 197 -33.81 1.40 16.29
C LYS A 197 -32.36 0.92 16.24
N ASP A 198 -31.61 1.25 15.18
CA ASP A 198 -30.20 0.93 15.09
C ASP A 198 -29.33 1.88 15.94
N PHE A 199 -28.07 1.51 16.16
CA PHE A 199 -27.14 2.24 17.03
C PHE A 199 -27.06 3.74 16.71
N PHE A 200 -26.97 4.10 15.42
CA PHE A 200 -26.86 5.48 14.96
C PHE A 200 -28.21 6.14 14.61
N GLY A 201 -29.33 5.42 14.77
CA GLY A 201 -30.68 5.91 14.43
C GLY A 201 -30.92 6.13 12.93
N LYS A 202 -30.02 5.69 12.07
CA LYS A 202 -30.07 5.77 10.61
C LYS A 202 -29.16 4.72 9.97
N PRO A 203 -29.33 4.40 8.66
CA PRO A 203 -28.38 3.55 7.95
C PRO A 203 -26.97 4.14 7.97
N THR A 204 -25.97 3.30 8.26
CA THR A 204 -24.57 3.66 8.24
C THR A 204 -23.73 2.58 7.56
N ASN A 205 -22.59 2.99 7.00
CA ASN A 205 -21.72 2.13 6.23
C ASN A 205 -20.26 2.40 6.57
N LEU A 206 -19.37 1.47 6.17
CA LEU A 206 -17.93 1.73 6.14
C LEU A 206 -17.63 2.66 4.97
N THR A 207 -16.73 3.62 5.17
CA THR A 207 -16.40 4.64 4.18
C THR A 207 -15.66 4.08 2.96
N VAL A 208 -15.95 4.62 1.79
CA VAL A 208 -15.20 4.35 0.54
C VAL A 208 -14.08 5.37 0.30
N SER A 209 -14.07 6.50 1.04
CA SER A 209 -13.06 7.56 1.00
C SER A 209 -13.28 8.55 2.15
N GLY A 210 -12.21 9.12 2.65
CA GLY A 210 -12.25 10.21 3.64
C GLY A 210 -12.37 11.60 3.04
N GLN A 211 -12.39 11.74 1.70
CA GLN A 211 -12.27 13.00 0.98
C GLN A 211 -13.29 14.06 1.43
N LEU A 212 -14.59 13.78 1.38
CA LEU A 212 -15.61 14.79 1.68
C LEU A 212 -15.44 15.37 3.10
N ASN A 213 -15.07 14.52 4.07
CA ASN A 213 -14.76 14.96 5.43
C ASN A 213 -13.41 15.68 5.51
N GLY A 214 -12.43 15.29 4.68
CA GLY A 214 -11.14 15.96 4.54
C GLY A 214 -11.28 17.40 4.07
N GLU A 215 -12.18 17.67 3.13
CA GLU A 215 -12.46 19.02 2.64
C GLU A 215 -12.95 19.97 3.76
N ASN A 216 -13.63 19.47 4.81
CA ASN A 216 -13.99 20.28 6.00
C ASN A 216 -12.75 20.84 6.69
N PHE A 217 -11.71 20.02 6.81
CA PHE A 217 -10.45 20.43 7.41
C PHE A 217 -9.66 21.35 6.48
N ALA A 218 -9.63 21.08 5.17
CA ALA A 218 -8.93 21.92 4.20
C ALA A 218 -9.50 23.34 4.19
N MET A 219 -10.83 23.52 4.31
CA MET A 219 -11.47 24.83 4.40
C MET A 219 -11.13 25.60 5.68
N ALA A 220 -10.41 25.02 6.63
CA ALA A 220 -10.01 25.63 7.89
C ALA A 220 -8.49 25.67 8.10
N PHE A 221 -7.78 24.65 7.63
CA PHE A 221 -6.34 24.47 7.87
C PHE A 221 -5.47 24.69 6.61
N GLY A 222 -6.09 24.84 5.43
CA GLY A 222 -5.36 24.98 4.16
C GLY A 222 -4.99 23.60 3.59
N ASP A 223 -3.79 23.13 3.88
CA ASP A 223 -3.28 21.87 3.36
C ASP A 223 -3.38 20.76 4.43
N ILE A 224 -4.12 19.71 4.09
CA ILE A 224 -4.33 18.56 4.99
C ILE A 224 -4.10 17.25 4.25
N TYR A 225 -3.95 16.16 4.99
CA TYR A 225 -4.05 14.82 4.45
C TYR A 225 -4.66 13.84 5.45
N ALA A 226 -5.44 12.89 4.94
CA ALA A 226 -5.82 11.68 5.66
C ALA A 226 -4.93 10.51 5.19
N PHE A 227 -4.67 9.56 6.05
CA PHE A 227 -4.05 8.29 5.74
C PHE A 227 -4.71 7.22 6.59
N GLY A 228 -5.60 6.48 6.01
CA GLY A 228 -6.45 5.55 6.74
C GLY A 228 -7.07 4.44 5.90
N PRO A 229 -7.69 3.46 6.57
CA PRO A 229 -8.37 2.36 5.90
C PRO A 229 -9.62 2.84 5.15
N THR A 230 -9.87 2.19 4.03
CA THR A 230 -10.98 2.42 3.11
C THR A 230 -11.58 1.08 2.72
N PHE A 231 -12.89 1.04 2.49
CA PHE A 231 -13.64 -0.21 2.30
C PHE A 231 -14.52 -0.12 1.06
N ARG A 232 -14.46 -1.14 0.19
CA ARG A 232 -15.32 -1.25 -0.98
C ARG A 232 -15.88 -2.66 -1.07
N ALA A 233 -17.20 -2.79 -1.18
CA ALA A 233 -17.91 -4.06 -1.21
C ALA A 233 -18.07 -4.64 -2.62
N GLU A 234 -17.45 -4.05 -3.61
CA GLU A 234 -17.47 -4.51 -5.00
C GLU A 234 -16.99 -5.96 -5.12
N VAL A 235 -17.79 -6.78 -5.79
CA VAL A 235 -17.41 -8.15 -6.11
C VAL A 235 -16.38 -8.13 -7.23
N SER A 236 -15.12 -8.26 -6.88
CA SER A 236 -14.01 -8.25 -7.83
C SER A 236 -13.03 -9.40 -7.56
N TYR A 237 -12.65 -10.09 -8.65
CA TYR A 237 -11.66 -11.19 -8.63
C TYR A 237 -10.31 -10.78 -9.25
N THR A 238 -10.11 -9.51 -9.52
CA THR A 238 -8.87 -9.02 -10.13
C THR A 238 -7.70 -9.07 -9.14
N GLN A 239 -6.49 -8.90 -9.66
CA GLN A 239 -5.26 -8.86 -8.85
C GLN A 239 -5.04 -7.52 -8.16
N ARG A 240 -5.88 -6.50 -8.42
CA ARG A 240 -5.68 -5.10 -8.03
C ARG A 240 -6.76 -4.57 -7.08
N HIS A 241 -7.74 -5.42 -6.70
CA HIS A 241 -8.84 -5.05 -5.83
C HIS A 241 -8.79 -5.85 -4.51
N ALA A 242 -8.93 -5.13 -3.41
CA ALA A 242 -9.19 -5.64 -2.08
C ALA A 242 -10.42 -4.91 -1.52
N ALA A 243 -11.14 -5.56 -0.61
CA ALA A 243 -12.31 -4.99 0.02
C ALA A 243 -11.96 -4.02 1.17
N GLU A 244 -10.77 -4.18 1.75
CA GLU A 244 -10.15 -3.29 2.74
C GLU A 244 -8.74 -2.95 2.25
N PHE A 245 -8.42 -1.66 2.17
CA PHE A 245 -7.13 -1.14 1.76
C PHE A 245 -6.92 0.26 2.38
N TRP A 246 -5.73 0.83 2.22
CA TRP A 246 -5.42 2.15 2.77
C TRP A 246 -5.33 3.21 1.68
N MET A 247 -5.87 4.38 1.96
CA MET A 247 -5.79 5.55 1.08
C MET A 247 -4.99 6.67 1.73
N ILE A 248 -4.23 7.39 0.91
CA ILE A 248 -3.62 8.66 1.25
C ILE A 248 -4.38 9.72 0.47
N GLU A 249 -5.02 10.65 1.17
CA GLU A 249 -5.98 11.59 0.63
C GLU A 249 -5.64 13.01 1.09
N PRO A 250 -4.70 13.73 0.43
CA PRO A 250 -4.48 15.15 0.67
C PRO A 250 -5.61 15.98 0.04
N GLU A 251 -5.95 17.10 0.71
CA GLU A 251 -6.83 18.15 0.21
C GLU A 251 -6.17 19.51 0.47
N MET A 252 -6.10 20.34 -0.56
CA MET A 252 -5.35 21.59 -0.55
C MET A 252 -6.23 22.77 -0.95
N ALA A 253 -6.41 23.71 -0.02
CA ALA A 253 -7.14 24.95 -0.30
C ALA A 253 -6.31 25.89 -1.20
N PHE A 254 -7.01 26.72 -2.01
CA PHE A 254 -6.43 27.64 -2.98
C PHE A 254 -5.55 26.97 -4.06
N CYS A 255 -5.66 25.66 -4.20
CA CYS A 255 -4.94 24.83 -5.15
C CYS A 255 -5.83 24.51 -6.37
N ASP A 256 -5.24 24.47 -7.56
CA ASP A 256 -5.88 23.98 -8.78
C ASP A 256 -5.38 22.59 -9.19
N LEU A 257 -5.89 22.08 -10.32
CA LEU A 257 -5.51 20.78 -10.82
C LEU A 257 -4.00 20.65 -11.10
N GLU A 258 -3.36 21.75 -11.55
CA GLU A 258 -1.93 21.77 -11.83
C GLU A 258 -1.12 21.59 -10.53
N GLY A 259 -1.44 22.37 -9.51
CA GLY A 259 -0.79 22.23 -8.19
C GLY A 259 -1.02 20.86 -7.55
N ASP A 260 -2.21 20.27 -7.74
CA ASP A 260 -2.51 18.91 -7.29
C ASP A 260 -1.59 17.86 -7.93
N MET A 261 -1.41 17.93 -9.25
CA MET A 261 -0.49 17.07 -10.00
C MET A 261 0.96 17.25 -9.57
N GLU A 262 1.40 18.49 -9.30
CA GLU A 262 2.77 18.78 -8.83
C GLU A 262 3.06 18.13 -7.48
N VAL A 263 2.12 18.21 -6.52
CA VAL A 263 2.26 17.57 -5.21
C VAL A 263 2.25 16.05 -5.34
N ALA A 264 1.37 15.50 -6.19
CA ALA A 264 1.29 14.05 -6.44
C ALA A 264 2.60 13.51 -7.05
N GLU A 265 3.15 14.18 -8.06
CA GLU A 265 4.44 13.82 -8.69
C GLU A 265 5.58 13.89 -7.67
N ALA A 266 5.67 14.98 -6.91
CA ALA A 266 6.70 15.17 -5.89
C ALA A 266 6.64 14.07 -4.81
N MET A 267 5.43 13.69 -4.38
CA MET A 267 5.23 12.63 -3.38
C MET A 267 5.70 11.27 -3.91
N VAL A 268 5.31 10.89 -5.13
CA VAL A 268 5.71 9.61 -5.73
C VAL A 268 7.23 9.53 -5.85
N LYS A 269 7.88 10.57 -6.38
CA LYS A 269 9.34 10.63 -6.50
C LYS A 269 10.04 10.58 -5.14
N TYR A 270 9.51 11.27 -4.14
CA TYR A 270 10.04 11.24 -2.77
C TYR A 270 10.00 9.84 -2.17
N ILE A 271 8.85 9.16 -2.27
CA ILE A 271 8.68 7.80 -1.74
C ILE A 271 9.68 6.84 -2.42
N ILE A 272 9.79 6.87 -3.76
CA ILE A 272 10.72 6.02 -4.51
C ILE A 272 12.16 6.24 -4.02
N ASN A 273 12.62 7.49 -3.97
CA ASN A 273 13.97 7.82 -3.52
C ASN A 273 14.24 7.30 -2.10
N ARG A 274 13.27 7.46 -1.17
CA ARG A 274 13.43 6.98 0.22
C ARG A 274 13.53 5.46 0.30
N VAL A 275 12.77 4.74 -0.54
CA VAL A 275 12.83 3.27 -0.59
C VAL A 275 14.16 2.79 -1.17
N LEU A 276 14.62 3.37 -2.27
CA LEU A 276 15.92 3.05 -2.88
C LEU A 276 17.09 3.31 -1.91
N GLU A 277 17.04 4.41 -1.16
CA GLU A 277 18.07 4.78 -0.17
C GLU A 277 18.07 3.83 1.06
N ARG A 278 16.90 3.47 1.58
CA ARG A 278 16.76 2.85 2.90
C ARG A 278 16.56 1.33 2.90
N CYS A 279 16.15 0.77 1.78
CA CYS A 279 15.90 -0.65 1.60
C CYS A 279 16.67 -1.25 0.40
N PRO A 280 17.99 -0.96 0.23
CA PRO A 280 18.72 -1.41 -0.96
C PRO A 280 18.75 -2.93 -1.11
N GLN A 281 18.83 -3.70 -0.04
CA GLN A 281 18.87 -5.16 -0.08
C GLN A 281 17.52 -5.76 -0.48
N GLU A 282 16.44 -5.22 0.06
CA GLU A 282 15.08 -5.62 -0.28
C GLU A 282 14.77 -5.28 -1.74
N MET A 283 15.20 -4.11 -2.22
CA MET A 283 15.00 -3.68 -3.60
C MET A 283 15.82 -4.51 -4.60
N GLU A 284 17.06 -4.87 -4.26
CA GLU A 284 17.85 -5.80 -5.06
C GLU A 284 17.21 -7.20 -5.08
N PHE A 285 16.66 -7.66 -3.97
CA PHE A 285 15.91 -8.91 -3.93
C PHE A 285 14.70 -8.88 -4.87
N PHE A 286 13.90 -7.81 -4.86
CA PHE A 286 12.75 -7.68 -5.77
C PHE A 286 13.19 -7.64 -7.23
N ASN A 287 14.23 -6.86 -7.55
CA ASN A 287 14.77 -6.77 -8.90
C ASN A 287 15.29 -8.12 -9.42
N SER A 288 15.91 -8.92 -8.55
CA SER A 288 16.48 -10.22 -8.94
C SER A 288 15.47 -11.36 -9.03
N PHE A 289 14.44 -11.37 -8.16
CA PHE A 289 13.58 -12.55 -7.95
C PHE A 289 12.10 -12.32 -8.22
N VAL A 290 11.64 -11.07 -8.30
CA VAL A 290 10.22 -10.73 -8.46
C VAL A 290 9.97 -10.07 -9.81
N ASP A 291 10.66 -8.96 -10.10
CA ASP A 291 10.43 -8.16 -11.31
C ASP A 291 11.77 -7.64 -11.85
N LYS A 292 12.32 -8.34 -12.82
CA LYS A 292 13.57 -7.94 -13.50
C LYS A 292 13.38 -6.60 -14.22
N GLY A 293 14.27 -5.64 -13.95
CA GLY A 293 14.19 -4.29 -14.49
C GLY A 293 13.42 -3.30 -13.57
N LEU A 294 13.00 -3.75 -12.39
CA LEU A 294 12.32 -2.90 -11.41
C LEU A 294 13.15 -1.66 -11.06
N LEU A 295 14.42 -1.83 -10.72
CA LEU A 295 15.31 -0.72 -10.35
C LEU A 295 15.51 0.27 -11.49
N GLU A 296 15.68 -0.20 -12.73
CA GLU A 296 15.81 0.65 -13.91
C GLU A 296 14.55 1.49 -14.11
N ARG A 297 13.36 0.86 -14.00
CA ARG A 297 12.07 1.55 -14.11
C ARG A 297 11.89 2.61 -13.02
N LEU A 298 12.21 2.30 -11.76
CA LEU A 298 12.09 3.25 -10.66
C LEU A 298 13.08 4.42 -10.81
N HIS A 299 14.31 4.18 -11.25
CA HIS A 299 15.26 5.25 -11.54
C HIS A 299 14.80 6.15 -12.70
N ASN A 300 14.18 5.57 -13.73
CA ASN A 300 13.59 6.35 -14.82
C ASN A 300 12.48 7.29 -14.30
N VAL A 301 11.63 6.83 -13.39
CA VAL A 301 10.55 7.63 -12.80
C VAL A 301 11.07 8.84 -12.03
N VAL A 302 12.08 8.64 -11.17
CA VAL A 302 12.62 9.76 -10.36
C VAL A 302 13.46 10.75 -11.16
N SER A 303 13.99 10.33 -12.31
CA SER A 303 14.88 11.15 -13.15
C SER A 303 14.15 11.97 -14.23
N ASN A 304 12.85 11.72 -14.44
CA ASN A 304 12.07 12.40 -15.48
C ASN A 304 10.83 13.06 -14.89
N ASP A 305 10.39 14.16 -15.49
CA ASP A 305 9.10 14.76 -15.20
C ASP A 305 7.99 13.89 -15.75
N PHE A 306 6.85 13.84 -15.06
CA PHE A 306 5.70 13.10 -15.51
C PHE A 306 5.10 13.75 -16.76
N GLY A 307 4.65 12.92 -17.69
CA GLY A 307 3.95 13.41 -18.88
C GLY A 307 2.54 13.91 -18.50
N ARG A 308 1.97 14.73 -19.37
CA ARG A 308 0.59 15.23 -19.25
C ARG A 308 -0.11 15.07 -20.58
N VAL A 309 -1.31 14.56 -20.57
CA VAL A 309 -2.13 14.36 -21.77
C VAL A 309 -3.61 14.45 -21.37
N SER A 310 -4.41 15.13 -22.19
CA SER A 310 -5.86 15.12 -21.95
C SER A 310 -6.45 13.74 -22.24
N TYR A 311 -7.54 13.38 -21.60
CA TYR A 311 -8.29 12.17 -21.90
C TYR A 311 -8.68 12.09 -23.40
N THR A 312 -9.09 13.20 -23.97
CA THR A 312 -9.44 13.29 -25.40
C THR A 312 -8.26 12.93 -26.28
N ASP A 313 -7.07 13.51 -26.02
CA ASP A 313 -5.87 13.19 -26.77
C ASP A 313 -5.39 11.77 -26.52
N ALA A 314 -5.49 11.26 -25.30
CA ALA A 314 -5.16 9.87 -24.96
C ALA A 314 -6.02 8.87 -25.78
N VAL A 315 -7.33 9.10 -25.88
CA VAL A 315 -8.24 8.30 -26.73
C VAL A 315 -7.83 8.37 -28.20
N GLU A 316 -7.50 9.54 -28.71
CA GLU A 316 -7.03 9.70 -30.09
C GLU A 316 -5.68 8.98 -30.35
N ILE A 317 -4.74 9.03 -29.40
CA ILE A 317 -3.48 8.27 -29.47
C ILE A 317 -3.76 6.77 -29.54
N LEU A 318 -4.64 6.26 -28.66
CA LEU A 318 -5.03 4.85 -28.63
C LEU A 318 -5.69 4.41 -29.92
N LYS A 319 -6.64 5.19 -30.48
CA LYS A 319 -7.28 4.90 -31.77
C LYS A 319 -6.29 4.85 -32.94
N LYS A 320 -5.33 5.76 -32.96
CA LYS A 320 -4.31 5.84 -34.01
C LYS A 320 -3.19 4.81 -33.87
N SER A 321 -3.11 4.09 -32.75
CA SER A 321 -2.05 3.10 -32.49
C SER A 321 -2.02 1.93 -33.45
N GLY A 322 -3.14 1.59 -34.06
CA GLY A 322 -3.31 0.37 -34.86
C GLY A 322 -3.27 -0.92 -34.03
N LYS A 323 -3.12 -0.84 -32.72
CA LYS A 323 -3.11 -1.98 -31.80
C LYS A 323 -4.54 -2.48 -31.59
N LYS A 324 -4.72 -3.79 -31.58
CA LYS A 324 -5.99 -4.39 -31.20
C LYS A 324 -6.02 -4.52 -29.69
N PHE A 325 -6.93 -3.83 -29.05
CA PHE A 325 -7.24 -3.92 -27.64
C PHE A 325 -8.39 -4.91 -27.39
N ASP A 326 -8.45 -5.51 -26.21
CA ASP A 326 -9.55 -6.39 -25.81
C ASP A 326 -10.82 -5.59 -25.48
N TYR A 327 -10.65 -4.36 -24.99
CA TYR A 327 -11.73 -3.42 -24.69
C TYR A 327 -11.81 -2.32 -25.74
N PRO A 328 -13.01 -1.77 -26.01
CA PRO A 328 -13.19 -0.71 -26.99
C PRO A 328 -12.47 0.57 -26.57
N VAL A 329 -11.98 1.33 -27.56
CA VAL A 329 -11.39 2.66 -27.38
C VAL A 329 -12.37 3.69 -27.93
N GLU A 330 -13.20 4.24 -27.07
CA GLU A 330 -14.21 5.25 -27.43
C GLU A 330 -14.18 6.40 -26.43
N TRP A 331 -14.56 7.59 -26.88
CA TRP A 331 -14.68 8.74 -25.99
C TRP A 331 -15.91 8.58 -25.09
N GLY A 332 -15.77 8.81 -23.79
CA GLY A 332 -16.87 8.70 -22.82
C GLY A 332 -16.88 7.39 -22.03
N ILE A 333 -15.92 6.48 -22.24
CA ILE A 333 -15.76 5.25 -21.45
C ILE A 333 -14.46 5.27 -20.65
N ASP A 334 -14.42 4.50 -19.55
CA ASP A 334 -13.21 4.39 -18.74
C ASP A 334 -12.06 3.74 -19.50
N LEU A 335 -10.85 4.29 -19.34
CA LEU A 335 -9.63 3.66 -19.79
C LEU A 335 -9.40 2.37 -18.99
N GLN A 336 -9.15 1.28 -19.72
CA GLN A 336 -8.84 0.00 -19.10
C GLN A 336 -7.33 -0.15 -18.90
N THR A 337 -6.90 -1.04 -18.02
CA THR A 337 -5.47 -1.27 -17.69
C THR A 337 -4.60 -1.46 -18.94
N GLU A 338 -5.11 -2.11 -20.00
CA GLU A 338 -4.34 -2.29 -21.25
C GLU A 338 -4.11 -0.96 -21.98
N HIS A 339 -5.07 -0.02 -21.92
CA HIS A 339 -4.96 1.31 -22.49
C HIS A 339 -3.94 2.15 -21.70
N GLU A 340 -4.03 2.13 -20.37
CA GLU A 340 -3.12 2.84 -19.45
C GLU A 340 -1.67 2.37 -19.63
N ARG A 341 -1.47 1.05 -19.70
CA ARG A 341 -0.15 0.46 -19.92
C ARG A 341 0.40 0.80 -21.30
N TYR A 342 -0.42 0.77 -22.34
CA TYR A 342 0.02 1.17 -23.66
C TYR A 342 0.52 2.62 -23.68
N LEU A 343 -0.21 3.53 -23.06
CA LEU A 343 0.18 4.93 -22.94
C LEU A 343 1.51 5.08 -22.19
N THR A 344 1.63 4.44 -21.02
CA THR A 344 2.80 4.61 -20.14
C THR A 344 4.03 3.83 -20.60
N GLU A 345 3.87 2.64 -21.21
CA GLU A 345 4.99 1.76 -21.54
C GLU A 345 5.46 1.90 -22.99
N GLU A 346 4.54 2.14 -23.94
CA GLU A 346 4.87 2.17 -25.37
C GLU A 346 4.93 3.60 -25.92
N VAL A 347 4.02 4.50 -25.50
CA VAL A 347 3.94 5.86 -26.05
C VAL A 347 4.86 6.80 -25.29
N PHE A 348 4.59 7.04 -24.01
CA PHE A 348 5.32 8.03 -23.20
C PHE A 348 6.59 7.47 -22.54
N LYS A 349 6.63 6.17 -22.27
CA LYS A 349 7.73 5.44 -21.60
C LYS A 349 8.12 6.03 -20.26
N LYS A 350 7.14 6.59 -19.55
CA LYS A 350 7.25 7.22 -18.22
C LYS A 350 5.87 7.36 -17.60
N PRO A 351 5.77 7.70 -16.30
CA PRO A 351 4.51 8.10 -15.69
C PRO A 351 3.88 9.29 -16.40
N ILE A 352 2.55 9.30 -16.45
CA ILE A 352 1.77 10.40 -17.03
C ILE A 352 0.57 10.72 -16.16
N PHE A 353 0.13 11.96 -16.21
CA PHE A 353 -1.21 12.36 -15.82
C PHE A 353 -2.12 12.40 -17.05
N VAL A 354 -3.25 11.73 -16.97
CA VAL A 354 -4.36 11.88 -17.92
C VAL A 354 -5.37 12.81 -17.28
N THR A 355 -5.72 13.90 -17.98
CA THR A 355 -6.56 14.98 -17.43
C THR A 355 -7.85 15.17 -18.22
N ASP A 356 -8.78 15.95 -17.66
CA ASP A 356 -9.99 16.42 -18.34
C ASP A 356 -10.87 15.28 -18.86
N TYR A 357 -11.25 14.40 -17.95
CA TYR A 357 -12.12 13.27 -18.24
C TYR A 357 -13.58 13.70 -18.52
N PRO A 358 -14.33 12.91 -19.30
CA PRO A 358 -15.76 13.12 -19.45
C PRO A 358 -16.48 13.13 -18.11
N LYS A 359 -17.38 14.12 -17.88
CA LYS A 359 -18.10 14.26 -16.62
C LYS A 359 -18.92 13.03 -16.24
N ASP A 360 -19.42 12.28 -17.25
CA ASP A 360 -20.37 11.20 -17.04
C ASP A 360 -19.73 9.92 -16.47
N ILE A 361 -18.39 9.83 -16.50
CA ILE A 361 -17.63 8.72 -15.92
C ILE A 361 -16.83 9.12 -14.67
N LYS A 362 -17.07 10.31 -14.13
CA LYS A 362 -16.35 10.82 -12.94
C LYS A 362 -17.36 11.31 -11.88
N ALA A 363 -16.90 11.38 -10.63
CA ALA A 363 -17.70 11.70 -9.47
C ALA A 363 -18.28 13.12 -9.50
N PHE A 364 -19.37 13.33 -8.75
CA PHE A 364 -20.19 14.56 -8.76
C PHE A 364 -19.45 15.80 -8.26
N TYR A 365 -18.47 15.63 -7.40
CA TYR A 365 -17.74 16.71 -6.73
C TYR A 365 -16.62 17.32 -7.56
N MET A 366 -16.30 16.74 -8.72
CA MET A 366 -15.21 17.22 -9.58
C MET A 366 -15.63 18.47 -10.34
N ARG A 367 -14.74 19.46 -10.43
CA ARG A 367 -14.99 20.75 -11.07
C ARG A 367 -15.34 20.58 -12.54
N LEU A 368 -16.51 21.03 -12.95
CA LEU A 368 -16.93 21.05 -14.35
C LEU A 368 -16.12 22.09 -15.13
N ASN A 369 -15.47 21.66 -16.21
CA ASN A 369 -14.73 22.55 -17.11
C ASN A 369 -15.68 23.45 -17.92
N ASP A 370 -15.12 24.52 -18.49
CA ASP A 370 -15.90 25.54 -19.23
C ASP A 370 -16.56 25.00 -20.50
N ASP A 371 -16.10 23.83 -21.00
CA ASP A 371 -16.70 23.13 -22.13
C ASP A 371 -18.07 22.47 -21.77
N GLY A 372 -18.39 22.35 -20.48
CA GLY A 372 -19.58 21.71 -19.97
C GLY A 372 -19.68 20.19 -20.17
N LYS A 373 -18.58 19.54 -20.65
CA LYS A 373 -18.53 18.13 -21.01
C LYS A 373 -17.48 17.35 -20.20
N THR A 374 -16.39 18.01 -19.82
CA THR A 374 -15.29 17.42 -19.08
C THR A 374 -15.19 17.99 -17.67
N VAL A 375 -14.48 17.30 -16.81
CA VAL A 375 -14.16 17.72 -15.44
C VAL A 375 -12.66 17.82 -15.23
N ALA A 376 -12.22 18.71 -14.37
CA ALA A 376 -10.84 18.90 -13.98
C ALA A 376 -10.33 17.74 -13.08
N ALA A 377 -10.33 16.53 -13.63
CA ALA A 377 -9.80 15.32 -13.03
C ALA A 377 -8.40 15.03 -13.55
N ALA A 378 -7.59 14.32 -12.77
CA ALA A 378 -6.27 13.84 -13.16
C ALA A 378 -6.02 12.46 -12.57
N ASP A 379 -5.77 11.47 -13.41
CA ASP A 379 -5.33 10.15 -12.98
C ASP A 379 -3.83 9.97 -13.29
N CYS A 380 -3.03 9.63 -12.28
CA CYS A 380 -1.62 9.32 -12.44
C CYS A 380 -1.44 7.86 -12.81
N LEU A 381 -0.96 7.63 -14.02
CA LEU A 381 -0.70 6.30 -14.57
C LEU A 381 0.80 6.02 -14.54
N VAL A 382 1.19 4.82 -14.07
CA VAL A 382 2.58 4.38 -14.03
C VAL A 382 2.80 3.10 -14.82
N PRO A 383 3.99 2.89 -15.41
CA PRO A 383 4.33 1.65 -16.10
C PRO A 383 4.20 0.43 -15.17
N GLY A 384 3.66 -0.68 -15.68
CA GLY A 384 3.51 -1.95 -14.96
C GLY A 384 2.26 -2.08 -14.11
N VAL A 385 1.71 -0.98 -13.60
CA VAL A 385 0.52 -0.98 -12.72
C VAL A 385 -0.69 -0.30 -13.37
N GLY A 386 -0.49 0.81 -14.09
CA GLY A 386 -1.56 1.69 -14.54
C GLY A 386 -1.87 2.75 -13.48
N GLU A 387 -3.13 3.06 -13.24
CA GLU A 387 -3.55 4.08 -12.26
C GLU A 387 -3.11 3.74 -10.84
N ILE A 388 -2.40 4.68 -10.19
CA ILE A 388 -2.03 4.63 -8.77
C ILE A 388 -2.60 5.80 -7.98
N ILE A 389 -2.91 6.93 -8.63
CA ILE A 389 -3.50 8.13 -8.05
C ILE A 389 -4.67 8.55 -8.93
N GLY A 390 -5.81 8.85 -8.30
CA GLY A 390 -6.92 9.59 -8.90
C GLY A 390 -7.14 10.88 -8.13
N GLY A 391 -7.21 12.02 -8.83
CA GLY A 391 -7.36 13.33 -8.23
C GLY A 391 -8.25 14.26 -9.03
N SER A 392 -8.59 15.42 -8.46
CA SER A 392 -9.30 16.46 -9.17
C SER A 392 -9.23 17.80 -8.46
N GLN A 393 -9.42 18.88 -9.19
CA GLN A 393 -9.96 20.10 -8.60
C GLN A 393 -11.41 19.85 -8.21
N ARG A 394 -11.82 20.33 -7.03
CA ARG A 394 -13.16 20.15 -6.49
C ARG A 394 -14.08 21.25 -7.00
N GLU A 395 -15.38 20.95 -7.14
CA GLU A 395 -16.36 21.96 -7.56
C GLU A 395 -16.64 22.94 -6.41
N GLU A 396 -16.16 24.15 -6.56
CA GLU A 396 -16.31 25.23 -5.58
C GLU A 396 -17.60 26.06 -5.78
N ARG A 397 -18.24 25.96 -6.96
CA ARG A 397 -19.46 26.71 -7.31
C ARG A 397 -20.68 25.96 -6.83
N LEU A 398 -21.39 26.53 -5.86
CA LEU A 398 -22.56 25.90 -5.22
C LEU A 398 -23.65 25.52 -6.20
N ASP A 399 -23.99 26.41 -7.13
CA ASP A 399 -25.04 26.22 -8.12
C ASP A 399 -24.70 25.08 -9.10
N VAL A 400 -23.44 24.98 -9.53
CA VAL A 400 -22.96 23.92 -10.43
C VAL A 400 -22.96 22.59 -9.70
N LEU A 401 -22.43 22.54 -8.47
CA LEU A 401 -22.42 21.32 -7.65
C LEU A 401 -23.83 20.79 -7.39
N THR A 402 -24.74 21.68 -6.98
CA THR A 402 -26.15 21.32 -6.71
C THR A 402 -26.84 20.81 -7.99
N ALA A 403 -26.61 21.45 -9.14
CA ALA A 403 -27.14 20.99 -10.41
C ALA A 403 -26.64 19.59 -10.78
N ARG A 404 -25.34 19.32 -10.57
CA ARG A 404 -24.75 18.01 -10.83
C ARG A 404 -25.29 16.93 -9.89
N MET A 405 -25.44 17.23 -8.61
CA MET A 405 -26.05 16.31 -7.63
C MET A 405 -27.48 15.94 -8.05
N LYS A 406 -28.26 16.91 -8.47
CA LYS A 406 -29.64 16.70 -8.95
C LYS A 406 -29.67 15.84 -10.23
N GLU A 407 -28.75 16.08 -11.18
CA GLU A 407 -28.60 15.27 -12.41
C GLU A 407 -28.36 13.79 -12.06
N LEU A 408 -27.58 13.51 -11.02
CA LEU A 408 -27.24 12.15 -10.56
C LEU A 408 -28.25 11.59 -9.56
N GLY A 409 -29.30 12.31 -9.20
CA GLY A 409 -30.32 11.86 -8.25
C GLY A 409 -29.88 11.83 -6.79
N LEU A 410 -28.78 12.53 -6.45
CA LEU A 410 -28.32 12.67 -5.08
C LEU A 410 -29.20 13.67 -4.31
N LYS A 411 -29.48 13.36 -3.05
CA LYS A 411 -30.32 14.18 -2.19
C LYS A 411 -29.48 15.21 -1.45
N GLU A 412 -29.82 16.49 -1.59
CA GLU A 412 -29.12 17.58 -0.89
C GLU A 412 -29.15 17.39 0.64
N GLU A 413 -30.21 16.78 1.19
CA GLU A 413 -30.35 16.53 2.62
C GLU A 413 -29.30 15.59 3.19
N ASP A 414 -28.75 14.68 2.38
CA ASP A 414 -27.69 13.75 2.78
C ASP A 414 -26.30 14.41 2.75
N TYR A 415 -26.17 15.54 2.03
CA TYR A 415 -24.92 16.27 1.81
C TYR A 415 -24.99 17.74 2.24
N TRP A 416 -25.97 18.14 3.05
CA TRP A 416 -26.19 19.54 3.46
C TRP A 416 -24.92 20.18 4.05
N TRP A 417 -24.21 19.45 4.89
CA TRP A 417 -22.97 19.86 5.53
C TRP A 417 -21.82 20.07 4.51
N TYR A 418 -21.77 19.30 3.43
CA TYR A 418 -20.81 19.42 2.34
C TYR A 418 -21.13 20.64 1.46
N LEU A 419 -22.41 20.91 1.21
CA LEU A 419 -22.86 22.10 0.51
C LEU A 419 -22.59 23.38 1.31
N ASP A 420 -22.60 23.34 2.64
CA ASP A 420 -22.24 24.47 3.49
C ASP A 420 -20.81 24.94 3.30
N LEU A 421 -19.88 24.06 2.95
CA LEU A 421 -18.51 24.45 2.57
C LEU A 421 -18.47 25.36 1.35
N ARG A 422 -19.49 25.29 0.49
CA ARG A 422 -19.63 26.19 -0.68
C ARG A 422 -20.40 27.46 -0.37
N ARG A 423 -21.23 27.44 0.67
CA ARG A 423 -22.00 28.62 1.13
C ARG A 423 -21.15 29.56 1.97
N TYR A 424 -20.23 29.03 2.78
CA TYR A 424 -19.53 29.77 3.83
C TYR A 424 -18.02 29.91 3.54
N GLY A 425 -17.69 30.68 2.51
CA GLY A 425 -16.30 30.99 2.20
C GLY A 425 -15.60 29.95 1.33
N SER A 426 -16.27 29.45 0.32
CA SER A 426 -15.69 28.53 -0.67
C SER A 426 -14.47 29.11 -1.34
N CYS A 427 -13.50 28.27 -1.62
CA CYS A 427 -12.33 28.61 -2.45
C CYS A 427 -12.05 27.50 -3.45
N ARG A 428 -11.27 27.80 -4.46
CA ARG A 428 -10.65 26.79 -5.32
C ARG A 428 -9.84 25.86 -4.45
N HIS A 429 -10.04 24.54 -4.58
CA HIS A 429 -9.29 23.52 -3.86
C HIS A 429 -9.22 22.25 -4.69
N ALA A 430 -8.21 21.43 -4.42
CA ALA A 430 -7.93 20.21 -5.14
C ALA A 430 -7.34 19.16 -4.20
N GLY A 431 -7.42 17.90 -4.60
CA GLY A 431 -6.86 16.80 -3.86
C GLY A 431 -6.87 15.51 -4.65
N PHE A 432 -6.19 14.52 -4.14
CA PHE A 432 -6.09 13.22 -4.79
C PHE A 432 -6.15 12.06 -3.79
N GLY A 433 -6.42 10.86 -4.29
CA GLY A 433 -6.30 9.61 -3.55
C GLY A 433 -5.18 8.75 -4.10
N LEU A 434 -4.18 8.39 -3.28
CA LEU A 434 -3.20 7.35 -3.59
C LEU A 434 -3.58 6.05 -2.89
N GLY A 435 -3.79 4.98 -3.66
CA GLY A 435 -3.93 3.63 -3.11
C GLY A 435 -2.60 3.12 -2.56
N PHE A 436 -2.52 2.95 -1.23
CA PHE A 436 -1.27 2.56 -0.56
C PHE A 436 -0.75 1.20 -1.04
N GLU A 437 -1.62 0.23 -1.15
CA GLU A 437 -1.28 -1.11 -1.63
C GLU A 437 -0.80 -1.10 -3.08
N ARG A 438 -1.42 -0.29 -3.95
CA ARG A 438 -0.96 -0.12 -5.34
C ARG A 438 0.44 0.48 -5.39
N MET A 439 0.75 1.44 -4.52
CA MET A 439 2.10 2.00 -4.40
C MET A 439 3.12 0.95 -3.90
N VAL A 440 2.74 0.11 -2.94
CA VAL A 440 3.59 -1.00 -2.49
C VAL A 440 3.82 -2.01 -3.62
N MET A 441 2.77 -2.39 -4.38
CA MET A 441 2.89 -3.24 -5.56
C MET A 441 3.87 -2.64 -6.59
N TYR A 442 3.71 -1.35 -6.87
CA TYR A 442 4.56 -0.64 -7.84
C TYR A 442 6.04 -0.66 -7.46
N LEU A 443 6.35 -0.39 -6.18
CA LEU A 443 7.72 -0.35 -5.66
C LEU A 443 8.36 -1.72 -5.48
N THR A 444 7.58 -2.77 -5.30
CA THR A 444 8.10 -4.13 -5.06
C THR A 444 8.05 -5.03 -6.29
N GLY A 445 7.34 -4.61 -7.34
CA GLY A 445 7.07 -5.44 -8.51
C GLY A 445 6.10 -6.61 -8.25
N VAL A 446 5.47 -6.64 -7.08
CA VAL A 446 4.48 -7.67 -6.71
C VAL A 446 3.20 -7.44 -7.49
N SER A 447 2.76 -8.44 -8.26
CA SER A 447 1.65 -8.31 -9.21
C SER A 447 0.26 -8.44 -8.60
N ASN A 448 0.13 -8.87 -7.34
CA ASN A 448 -1.16 -9.14 -6.71
C ASN A 448 -1.28 -8.44 -5.36
N ILE A 449 -2.34 -7.65 -5.19
CA ILE A 449 -2.62 -6.89 -3.96
C ILE A 449 -2.68 -7.78 -2.71
N ARG A 450 -3.13 -9.04 -2.86
CA ARG A 450 -3.16 -10.02 -1.76
C ARG A 450 -1.79 -10.33 -1.17
N ASP A 451 -0.71 -9.97 -1.87
CA ASP A 451 0.66 -10.27 -1.47
C ASP A 451 1.42 -9.03 -0.94
N VAL A 452 0.73 -7.91 -0.81
CA VAL A 452 1.25 -6.70 -0.14
C VAL A 452 0.51 -6.36 1.15
N GLU A 453 -0.47 -7.20 1.53
CA GLU A 453 -1.18 -7.19 2.80
C GLU A 453 -0.89 -8.47 3.58
N LEU A 454 -0.90 -8.41 4.91
CA LEU A 454 -0.68 -9.63 5.71
C LEU A 454 -1.88 -10.58 5.62
N HIS A 455 -3.06 -10.04 5.88
CA HIS A 455 -4.35 -10.75 5.86
C HIS A 455 -5.31 -10.02 4.92
N PRO A 456 -5.23 -10.28 3.60
CA PRO A 456 -6.03 -9.55 2.62
C PRO A 456 -7.52 -9.84 2.78
N ARG A 457 -8.34 -8.78 2.71
CA ARG A 457 -9.80 -8.89 2.65
C ARG A 457 -10.23 -8.77 1.20
N THR A 458 -10.77 -9.85 0.66
CA THR A 458 -11.23 -9.91 -0.74
C THR A 458 -12.53 -10.71 -0.82
N THR A 459 -13.21 -10.65 -1.96
CA THR A 459 -14.42 -11.43 -2.19
C THR A 459 -14.21 -12.91 -1.81
N GLY A 460 -15.04 -13.41 -0.89
CA GLY A 460 -15.00 -14.79 -0.39
C GLY A 460 -13.84 -15.12 0.56
N ASN A 461 -13.07 -14.12 1.02
CA ASN A 461 -11.96 -14.34 1.94
C ASN A 461 -11.88 -13.28 3.04
N ALA A 462 -12.09 -13.74 4.27
CA ALA A 462 -11.86 -12.97 5.50
C ALA A 462 -11.18 -13.84 6.58
N ASP A 463 -10.44 -14.87 6.15
CA ASP A 463 -9.72 -15.79 7.03
C ASP A 463 -8.58 -15.05 7.77
N PHE A 464 -8.33 -15.49 9.02
CA PHE A 464 -7.37 -14.90 9.99
C PHE A 464 -7.89 -13.59 10.60
#